data_c9f13d71d84a65495eed438069016499
#
_entry.id   c9f13d71d84a65495eed438069016499
#
_cell.length_a   1.000
_cell.length_b   1.000
_cell.length_c   1.000
_cell.angle_alpha   90.00
_cell.angle_beta   90.00
_cell.angle_gamma   90.00
#
_symmetry.space_group_name_H-M   'P 1'
#
loop_
_entity.id
_entity.type
_entity.pdbx_description
1 polymer ?
#
loop_
_entity_poly.entity_id
_entity_poly.type
_entity_poly.pdbx_seq_one_letter_code
_entity_poly.pdbx_strand_id
1 'polypeptide(L)'
;MRLFFSGEVWHIFNKSIAGFKIFAQRRFALRFLKSLVFYNTAKYKGSFSKYMRQEGLSLPEVLAPVKKAIVKVIAYCVMPDHYHLMAKVQKGDKVSKLIGDIENSFTRFFNLTVKRKGPLWESRFKAVRVDDDSYFSHLTRYIHLNPVSDGLVDKPEDWEFSSYKDYITDPKVLKKYITEIEIDSPERYKRFVYDRLEYQKYLKKIRRFLREDSRS
;
A
#
# COMPACT_ATOMS: atom_id res chain seq x y z
N MET A 1 -8.74 21.10 -3.58
CA MET A 1 -7.52 20.36 -3.96
C MET A 1 -6.76 20.05 -2.69
N ARG A 2 -6.30 18.82 -2.46
CA ARG A 2 -5.57 18.47 -1.23
C ARG A 2 -4.11 18.94 -1.39
N LEU A 3 -3.60 19.64 -0.38
CA LEU A 3 -2.20 20.12 -0.36
C LEU A 3 -1.36 19.13 0.43
N PHE A 4 -0.25 18.71 -0.14
CA PHE A 4 0.76 17.87 0.49
C PHE A 4 2.04 18.68 0.66
N PHE A 5 2.63 18.67 1.85
CA PHE A 5 3.88 19.40 2.09
C PHE A 5 5.04 18.43 2.27
N SER A 6 6.24 18.85 1.84
CA SER A 6 7.46 18.05 2.00
C SER A 6 7.73 17.78 3.48
N GLY A 7 8.11 16.54 3.80
CA GLY A 7 8.36 16.08 5.16
C GLY A 7 7.16 15.43 5.84
N GLU A 8 5.94 15.73 5.43
CA GLU A 8 4.73 15.11 6.01
C GLU A 8 4.61 13.65 5.66
N VAL A 9 4.01 12.87 6.56
CA VAL A 9 3.62 11.47 6.34
C VAL A 9 2.12 11.39 6.09
N TRP A 10 1.74 10.61 5.10
CA TRP A 10 0.36 10.42 4.71
C TRP A 10 0.00 8.95 4.54
N HIS A 11 -1.17 8.58 5.03
CA HIS A 11 -1.86 7.34 4.68
C HIS A 11 -2.71 7.56 3.44
N ILE A 12 -2.34 6.96 2.34
CA ILE A 12 -3.01 7.07 1.03
C ILE A 12 -3.64 5.73 0.71
N PHE A 13 -4.92 5.73 0.33
CA PHE A 13 -5.64 4.50 0.04
C PHE A 13 -6.78 4.73 -0.94
N ASN A 14 -7.17 3.68 -1.64
CA ASN A 14 -8.38 3.67 -2.46
C ASN A 14 -8.92 2.25 -2.59
N LYS A 15 -10.20 2.16 -2.95
CA LYS A 15 -10.93 0.92 -3.10
C LYS A 15 -11.57 0.83 -4.48
N SER A 16 -11.69 -0.38 -4.99
CA SER A 16 -12.38 -0.64 -6.24
C SER A 16 -13.90 -0.44 -6.11
N ILE A 17 -14.51 0.03 -7.17
CA ILE A 17 -15.97 0.14 -7.27
C ILE A 17 -16.63 -1.22 -6.99
N ALA A 18 -17.75 -1.22 -6.25
CA ALA A 18 -18.53 -2.42 -5.93
C ALA A 18 -17.73 -3.60 -5.33
N GLY A 19 -16.56 -3.34 -4.72
CA GLY A 19 -15.72 -4.36 -4.11
C GLY A 19 -15.11 -5.36 -5.09
N PHE A 20 -14.96 -5.01 -6.37
CA PHE A 20 -14.32 -5.87 -7.37
C PHE A 20 -12.91 -6.26 -6.94
N LYS A 21 -12.61 -7.55 -7.03
CA LYS A 21 -11.30 -8.11 -6.65
C LYS A 21 -10.23 -7.83 -7.73
N ILE A 22 -9.94 -6.54 -7.96
CA ILE A 22 -9.06 -6.06 -9.04
C ILE A 22 -7.61 -6.52 -8.91
N PHE A 23 -7.20 -6.93 -7.71
CA PHE A 23 -5.86 -7.42 -7.41
C PHE A 23 -5.83 -8.93 -7.08
N ALA A 24 -6.93 -9.67 -7.28
CA ALA A 24 -6.99 -11.10 -6.96
C ALA A 24 -5.98 -11.96 -7.72
N GLN A 25 -5.63 -11.57 -8.94
CA GLN A 25 -4.58 -12.25 -9.69
C GLN A 25 -3.23 -11.59 -9.44
N ARG A 26 -2.20 -12.39 -9.13
CA ARG A 26 -0.83 -11.97 -8.84
C ARG A 26 -0.31 -10.91 -9.84
N ARG A 27 -0.57 -11.12 -11.14
CA ARG A 27 -0.13 -10.20 -12.21
C ARG A 27 -0.67 -8.77 -12.06
N PHE A 28 -1.87 -8.61 -11.51
CA PHE A 28 -2.48 -7.29 -11.30
C PHE A 28 -1.85 -6.57 -10.12
N ALA A 29 -1.67 -7.26 -8.98
CA ALA A 29 -0.99 -6.69 -7.82
C ALA A 29 0.46 -6.30 -8.13
N LEU A 30 1.21 -7.18 -8.81
CA LEU A 30 2.57 -6.87 -9.30
C LEU A 30 2.61 -5.65 -10.21
N ARG A 31 1.68 -5.55 -11.16
CA ARG A 31 1.63 -4.39 -12.05
C ARG A 31 1.37 -3.10 -11.30
N PHE A 32 0.49 -3.13 -10.29
CA PHE A 32 0.21 -1.96 -9.46
C PHE A 32 1.47 -1.54 -8.68
N LEU A 33 2.14 -2.46 -7.98
CA LEU A 33 3.37 -2.19 -7.24
C LEU A 33 4.51 -1.70 -8.15
N LYS A 34 4.67 -2.28 -9.35
CA LYS A 34 5.63 -1.83 -10.35
C LYS A 34 5.30 -0.43 -10.86
N SER A 35 4.02 -0.07 -11.00
CA SER A 35 3.64 1.29 -11.39
C SER A 35 4.00 2.29 -10.29
N LEU A 36 3.85 1.92 -9.01
CA LEU A 36 4.28 2.76 -7.89
C LEU A 36 5.78 3.05 -7.97
N VAL A 37 6.62 2.05 -8.18
CA VAL A 37 8.08 2.26 -8.32
C VAL A 37 8.39 3.10 -9.57
N PHE A 38 7.78 2.78 -10.70
CA PHE A 38 8.02 3.48 -11.96
C PHE A 38 7.66 4.97 -11.91
N TYR A 39 6.43 5.30 -11.49
CA TYR A 39 5.96 6.68 -11.49
C TYR A 39 6.53 7.50 -10.31
N ASN A 40 7.00 6.87 -9.24
CA ASN A 40 7.61 7.56 -8.11
C ASN A 40 8.96 8.19 -8.46
N THR A 41 9.56 7.86 -9.59
CA THR A 41 10.80 8.49 -10.03
C THR A 41 10.50 9.70 -10.91
N ALA A 42 11.07 10.85 -10.59
CA ALA A 42 10.92 12.06 -11.41
C ALA A 42 11.61 11.99 -12.79
N LYS A 43 12.32 10.90 -13.11
CA LYS A 43 13.20 10.80 -14.29
C LYS A 43 13.19 9.43 -14.97
N TYR A 44 12.09 8.69 -14.93
CA TYR A 44 12.11 7.47 -15.74
C TYR A 44 12.10 7.82 -17.24
N LYS A 45 13.15 7.45 -17.97
CA LYS A 45 13.21 7.59 -19.43
C LYS A 45 12.58 6.36 -20.07
N GLY A 46 11.40 6.52 -20.65
CA GLY A 46 10.73 5.45 -21.39
C GLY A 46 9.28 5.23 -21.00
N SER A 47 8.64 4.24 -21.64
CA SER A 47 7.25 3.88 -21.34
C SER A 47 7.17 2.84 -20.22
N PHE A 48 6.10 2.87 -19.42
CA PHE A 48 5.84 1.86 -18.41
C PHE A 48 5.73 0.43 -19.02
N SER A 49 5.25 0.32 -20.25
CA SER A 49 5.20 -0.97 -20.94
C SER A 49 6.60 -1.54 -21.24
N LYS A 50 7.58 -0.68 -21.55
CA LYS A 50 8.99 -1.09 -21.72
C LYS A 50 9.58 -1.55 -20.40
N TYR A 51 9.35 -0.79 -19.33
CA TYR A 51 9.75 -1.14 -17.96
C TYR A 51 9.20 -2.51 -17.56
N MET A 52 7.90 -2.75 -17.74
CA MET A 52 7.26 -4.03 -17.42
C MET A 52 7.87 -5.23 -18.18
N ARG A 53 8.30 -5.05 -19.42
CA ARG A 53 8.97 -6.12 -20.19
C ARG A 53 10.37 -6.45 -19.65
N GLN A 54 11.09 -5.44 -19.15
CA GLN A 54 12.43 -5.62 -18.59
C GLN A 54 12.39 -6.26 -17.19
N GLU A 55 11.46 -5.84 -16.32
CA GLU A 55 11.37 -6.30 -14.93
C GLU A 55 10.68 -7.66 -14.76
N GLY A 56 10.03 -8.18 -15.81
CA GLY A 56 9.34 -9.47 -15.76
C GLY A 56 8.26 -9.55 -14.67
N LEU A 57 8.15 -10.71 -14.00
CA LEU A 57 7.16 -11.02 -12.97
C LEU A 57 7.72 -11.01 -11.54
N SER A 58 8.92 -10.46 -11.31
CA SER A 58 9.49 -10.31 -9.97
C SER A 58 8.75 -9.25 -9.15
N LEU A 59 8.74 -9.39 -7.82
CA LEU A 59 8.32 -8.31 -6.93
C LEU A 59 9.30 -7.13 -7.03
N PRO A 60 8.80 -5.89 -7.15
CA PRO A 60 9.67 -4.73 -7.13
C PRO A 60 10.10 -4.39 -5.69
N GLU A 61 11.29 -3.87 -5.53
CA GLU A 61 11.78 -3.32 -4.26
C GLU A 61 11.12 -1.97 -3.95
N VAL A 62 9.87 -1.99 -3.49
CA VAL A 62 9.05 -0.78 -3.27
C VAL A 62 9.65 0.13 -2.21
N LEU A 63 10.31 -0.43 -1.18
CA LEU A 63 10.96 0.32 -0.10
C LEU A 63 12.38 0.76 -0.44
N ALA A 64 12.93 0.37 -1.60
CA ALA A 64 14.27 0.79 -1.99
C ALA A 64 14.37 2.33 -2.14
N PRO A 65 15.53 2.91 -1.80
CA PRO A 65 15.74 4.34 -1.99
C PRO A 65 15.72 4.71 -3.47
N VAL A 66 14.81 5.60 -3.84
CA VAL A 66 14.74 6.14 -5.19
C VAL A 66 15.31 7.55 -5.23
N LYS A 67 16.35 7.79 -6.04
CA LYS A 67 16.89 9.14 -6.24
C LYS A 67 15.81 10.07 -6.79
N LYS A 68 15.61 11.22 -6.13
CA LYS A 68 14.59 12.23 -6.51
C LYS A 68 13.16 11.70 -6.51
N ALA A 69 12.84 10.75 -5.62
CA ALA A 69 11.48 10.25 -5.42
C ALA A 69 10.49 11.40 -5.15
N ILE A 70 9.23 11.18 -5.52
CA ILE A 70 8.12 12.07 -5.16
C ILE A 70 7.69 11.79 -3.73
N VAL A 71 7.64 10.51 -3.35
CA VAL A 71 7.38 10.06 -1.99
C VAL A 71 8.40 9.00 -1.57
N LYS A 72 8.72 8.93 -0.28
CA LYS A 72 9.41 7.81 0.33
C LYS A 72 8.35 6.87 0.89
N VAL A 73 8.22 5.69 0.30
CA VAL A 73 7.29 4.67 0.80
C VAL A 73 7.79 4.15 2.13
N ILE A 74 6.91 4.13 3.14
CA ILE A 74 7.17 3.63 4.48
C ILE A 74 6.57 2.24 4.63
N ALA A 75 5.27 2.10 4.41
CA ALA A 75 4.59 0.81 4.46
C ALA A 75 3.54 0.72 3.35
N TYR A 76 3.26 -0.50 2.89
CA TYR A 76 2.18 -0.74 1.93
C TYR A 76 1.54 -2.11 2.14
N CYS A 77 0.30 -2.23 1.69
CA CYS A 77 -0.39 -3.48 1.50
C CYS A 77 -1.38 -3.36 0.35
N VAL A 78 -1.28 -4.25 -0.64
CA VAL A 78 -2.24 -4.37 -1.74
C VAL A 78 -3.17 -5.54 -1.42
N MET A 79 -4.43 -5.23 -1.15
CA MET A 79 -5.50 -6.17 -0.85
C MET A 79 -6.24 -6.55 -2.14
N PRO A 80 -7.07 -7.59 -2.17
CA PRO A 80 -7.76 -7.99 -3.41
C PRO A 80 -8.59 -6.89 -4.09
N ASP A 81 -9.17 -5.96 -3.33
CA ASP A 81 -10.07 -4.92 -3.82
C ASP A 81 -9.66 -3.48 -3.47
N HIS A 82 -8.58 -3.31 -2.73
CA HIS A 82 -8.09 -2.00 -2.31
C HIS A 82 -6.59 -2.00 -2.03
N TYR A 83 -6.01 -0.83 -1.79
CA TYR A 83 -4.63 -0.71 -1.35
C TYR A 83 -4.49 0.30 -0.21
N HIS A 84 -3.45 0.11 0.59
CA HIS A 84 -2.96 1.05 1.59
C HIS A 84 -1.51 1.38 1.29
N LEU A 85 -1.18 2.65 1.37
CA LEU A 85 0.17 3.18 1.20
C LEU A 85 0.43 4.21 2.29
N MET A 86 1.46 4.01 3.09
CA MET A 86 1.99 5.01 4.01
C MET A 86 3.26 5.58 3.42
N ALA A 87 3.32 6.88 3.23
CA ALA A 87 4.42 7.50 2.52
C ALA A 87 4.78 8.89 3.06
N LYS A 88 6.09 9.18 3.16
CA LYS A 88 6.63 10.50 3.47
C LYS A 88 6.80 11.31 2.19
N VAL A 89 6.20 12.48 2.15
CA VAL A 89 6.23 13.38 0.99
C VAL A 89 7.63 13.96 0.82
N GLN A 90 8.14 13.91 -0.41
CA GLN A 90 9.39 14.58 -0.82
C GLN A 90 9.12 15.76 -1.75
N LYS A 91 8.06 15.67 -2.57
CA LYS A 91 7.62 16.70 -3.53
C LYS A 91 6.10 16.81 -3.52
N GLY A 92 5.58 17.71 -2.71
CA GLY A 92 4.15 17.82 -2.42
C GLY A 92 3.28 18.09 -3.64
N ASP A 93 3.73 18.99 -4.52
CA ASP A 93 3.06 19.37 -5.78
C ASP A 93 2.81 18.19 -6.73
N LYS A 94 3.56 17.10 -6.58
CA LYS A 94 3.54 15.92 -7.47
C LYS A 94 2.78 14.72 -6.93
N VAL A 95 2.42 14.69 -5.64
CA VAL A 95 1.78 13.52 -5.01
C VAL A 95 0.44 13.17 -5.66
N SER A 96 -0.44 14.16 -5.85
CA SER A 96 -1.75 13.93 -6.47
C SER A 96 -1.62 13.41 -7.90
N LYS A 97 -0.64 13.93 -8.66
CA LYS A 97 -0.36 13.44 -10.01
C LYS A 97 0.20 12.02 -9.99
N LEU A 98 1.14 11.72 -9.08
CA LEU A 98 1.73 10.38 -8.94
C LEU A 98 0.63 9.33 -8.73
N ILE A 99 -0.24 9.54 -7.74
CA ILE A 99 -1.31 8.58 -7.45
C ILE A 99 -2.29 8.46 -8.61
N GLY A 100 -2.67 9.59 -9.22
CA GLY A 100 -3.52 9.60 -10.40
C GLY A 100 -2.90 8.85 -11.60
N ASP A 101 -1.62 9.00 -11.86
CA ASP A 101 -0.91 8.29 -12.94
C ASP A 101 -0.89 6.76 -12.68
N ILE A 102 -0.66 6.34 -11.43
CA ILE A 102 -0.70 4.94 -11.01
C ILE A 102 -2.10 4.36 -11.23
N GLU A 103 -3.13 4.99 -10.68
CA GLU A 103 -4.51 4.52 -10.76
C GLU A 103 -5.04 4.49 -12.20
N ASN A 104 -4.78 5.53 -12.99
CA ASN A 104 -5.18 5.61 -14.40
C ASN A 104 -4.47 4.58 -15.27
N SER A 105 -3.16 4.41 -15.08
CA SER A 105 -2.37 3.40 -15.79
C SER A 105 -2.89 1.98 -15.47
N PHE A 106 -3.17 1.71 -14.20
CA PHE A 106 -3.71 0.43 -13.76
C PHE A 106 -5.13 0.20 -14.30
N THR A 107 -6.01 1.18 -14.19
CA THR A 107 -7.41 1.11 -14.70
C THR A 107 -7.44 0.77 -16.18
N ARG A 108 -6.63 1.46 -16.99
CA ARG A 108 -6.54 1.23 -18.44
C ARG A 108 -6.10 -0.19 -18.74
N PHE A 109 -5.06 -0.65 -18.08
CA PHE A 109 -4.54 -2.00 -18.25
C PHE A 109 -5.56 -3.06 -17.82
N PHE A 110 -6.17 -2.92 -16.64
CA PHE A 110 -7.16 -3.84 -16.12
C PHE A 110 -8.34 -3.95 -17.06
N ASN A 111 -8.94 -2.82 -17.44
CA ASN A 111 -10.10 -2.77 -18.33
C ASN A 111 -9.82 -3.42 -19.69
N LEU A 112 -8.65 -3.18 -20.28
CA LEU A 112 -8.25 -3.83 -21.53
C LEU A 112 -8.10 -5.35 -21.35
N THR A 113 -7.46 -5.79 -20.25
CA THR A 113 -7.18 -7.20 -20.00
C THR A 113 -8.45 -8.03 -19.76
N VAL A 114 -9.41 -7.46 -19.02
CA VAL A 114 -10.68 -8.16 -18.70
C VAL A 114 -11.85 -7.75 -19.61
N LYS A 115 -11.57 -7.01 -20.69
CA LYS A 115 -12.54 -6.52 -21.68
C LYS A 115 -13.71 -5.74 -21.04
N ARG A 116 -13.38 -4.89 -20.04
CA ARG A 116 -14.33 -4.06 -19.29
C ARG A 116 -14.17 -2.58 -19.68
N LYS A 117 -15.25 -1.81 -19.52
CA LYS A 117 -15.26 -0.34 -19.67
C LYS A 117 -15.72 0.32 -18.35
N GLY A 118 -15.42 1.62 -18.21
CA GLY A 118 -15.88 2.45 -17.10
C GLY A 118 -14.89 2.55 -15.93
N PRO A 119 -15.27 3.28 -14.86
CA PRO A 119 -14.42 3.53 -13.72
C PRO A 119 -14.08 2.26 -12.95
N LEU A 120 -12.91 2.22 -12.33
CA LEU A 120 -12.43 1.08 -11.55
C LEU A 120 -12.41 1.38 -10.06
N TRP A 121 -12.28 2.63 -9.68
CA TRP A 121 -12.17 3.11 -8.32
C TRP A 121 -13.47 3.75 -7.84
N GLU A 122 -13.82 3.58 -6.55
CA GLU A 122 -15.02 4.17 -5.95
C GLU A 122 -15.02 5.71 -6.04
N SER A 123 -13.85 6.30 -5.90
CA SER A 123 -13.67 7.76 -5.93
C SER A 123 -12.21 8.09 -6.27
N ARG A 124 -11.86 9.37 -6.20
CA ARG A 124 -10.46 9.79 -6.07
C ARG A 124 -9.87 9.16 -4.82
N PHE A 125 -8.57 8.86 -4.85
CA PHE A 125 -7.86 8.32 -3.68
C PHE A 125 -8.11 9.17 -2.42
N LYS A 126 -8.18 8.51 -1.29
CA LYS A 126 -8.26 9.14 0.03
C LYS A 126 -6.85 9.28 0.61
N ALA A 127 -6.63 10.32 1.40
CA ALA A 127 -5.38 10.49 2.12
C ALA A 127 -5.66 11.15 3.48
N VAL A 128 -5.04 10.64 4.53
CA VAL A 128 -5.09 11.14 5.90
C VAL A 128 -3.67 11.45 6.34
N ARG A 129 -3.44 12.63 6.90
CA ARG A 129 -2.12 12.99 7.43
C ARG A 129 -1.85 12.22 8.72
N VAL A 130 -0.61 11.79 8.88
CA VAL A 130 -0.11 11.11 10.07
C VAL A 130 0.74 12.13 10.82
N ASP A 131 0.24 12.64 11.93
CA ASP A 131 0.78 13.79 12.64
C ASP A 131 1.26 13.48 14.07
N ASP A 132 1.17 12.22 14.51
CA ASP A 132 1.78 11.76 15.75
C ASP A 132 2.44 10.38 15.63
N ASP A 133 3.42 10.11 16.49
CA ASP A 133 4.24 8.90 16.45
C ASP A 133 3.44 7.65 16.87
N SER A 134 2.47 7.81 17.76
CA SER A 134 1.59 6.72 18.17
C SER A 134 0.71 6.29 16.99
N TYR A 135 0.12 7.25 16.29
CA TYR A 135 -0.66 6.98 15.08
C TYR A 135 0.19 6.36 13.98
N PHE A 136 1.44 6.84 13.80
CA PHE A 136 2.40 6.26 12.86
C PHE A 136 2.62 4.76 13.11
N SER A 137 2.92 4.39 14.36
CA SER A 137 3.17 3.00 14.75
C SER A 137 1.93 2.13 14.57
N HIS A 138 0.79 2.60 15.03
CA HIS A 138 -0.47 1.90 14.92
C HIS A 138 -0.89 1.70 13.46
N LEU A 139 -0.63 2.68 12.59
CA LEU A 139 -0.95 2.62 11.17
C LEU A 139 -0.07 1.61 10.42
N THR A 140 1.24 1.56 10.70
CA THR A 140 2.11 0.55 10.07
C THR A 140 1.63 -0.86 10.41
N ARG A 141 1.33 -1.12 11.68
CA ARG A 141 0.76 -2.39 12.14
C ARG A 141 -0.59 -2.69 11.47
N TYR A 142 -1.49 -1.71 11.42
CA TYR A 142 -2.78 -1.85 10.75
C TYR A 142 -2.62 -2.25 9.28
N ILE A 143 -1.74 -1.57 8.54
CA ILE A 143 -1.46 -1.88 7.13
C ILE A 143 -0.95 -3.32 6.98
N HIS A 144 -0.03 -3.74 7.84
CA HIS A 144 0.56 -5.08 7.77
C HIS A 144 -0.38 -6.21 8.22
N LEU A 145 -1.34 -5.92 9.12
CA LEU A 145 -2.32 -6.90 9.58
C LEU A 145 -3.56 -7.02 8.68
N ASN A 146 -3.75 -6.13 7.70
CA ASN A 146 -4.94 -6.17 6.85
C ASN A 146 -5.22 -7.55 6.23
N PRO A 147 -4.24 -8.28 5.63
CA PRO A 147 -4.49 -9.58 5.03
C PRO A 147 -4.98 -10.63 6.03
N VAL A 148 -4.40 -10.65 7.22
CA VAL A 148 -4.81 -11.57 8.28
C VAL A 148 -6.18 -11.21 8.84
N SER A 149 -6.42 -9.91 9.04
CA SER A 149 -7.70 -9.41 9.51
C SER A 149 -8.84 -9.76 8.55
N ASP A 150 -8.57 -9.80 7.24
CA ASP A 150 -9.54 -10.20 6.21
C ASP A 150 -9.63 -11.71 5.98
N GLY A 151 -8.82 -12.50 6.72
CA GLY A 151 -8.82 -13.95 6.58
C GLY A 151 -8.24 -14.44 5.26
N LEU A 152 -7.36 -13.67 4.63
CA LEU A 152 -6.71 -14.06 3.37
C LEU A 152 -5.50 -14.96 3.61
N VAL A 153 -4.84 -14.79 4.74
CA VAL A 153 -3.71 -15.59 5.23
C VAL A 153 -3.77 -15.70 6.75
N ASP A 154 -3.13 -16.70 7.32
CA ASP A 154 -3.06 -16.88 8.78
C ASP A 154 -1.99 -16.01 9.43
N LYS A 155 -0.89 -15.76 8.73
CA LYS A 155 0.24 -14.97 9.20
C LYS A 155 0.52 -13.80 8.23
N PRO A 156 0.87 -12.59 8.73
CA PRO A 156 1.10 -11.44 7.87
C PRO A 156 2.29 -11.62 6.91
N GLU A 157 3.29 -12.43 7.28
CA GLU A 157 4.43 -12.78 6.42
C GLU A 157 4.06 -13.64 5.20
N ASP A 158 2.89 -14.28 5.20
CA ASP A 158 2.44 -15.11 4.08
C ASP A 158 1.80 -14.28 2.96
N TRP A 159 1.55 -12.97 3.20
CA TRP A 159 1.00 -12.08 2.19
C TRP A 159 2.08 -11.41 1.36
N GLU A 160 2.23 -11.85 0.09
CA GLU A 160 3.28 -11.40 -0.83
C GLU A 160 3.22 -9.89 -1.15
N PHE A 161 2.03 -9.28 -1.12
CA PHE A 161 1.83 -7.89 -1.57
C PHE A 161 1.80 -6.89 -0.41
N SER A 162 2.61 -7.11 0.60
CA SER A 162 2.80 -6.27 1.78
C SER A 162 4.27 -6.04 2.05
N SER A 163 4.60 -4.86 2.58
CA SER A 163 5.94 -4.55 3.07
C SER A 163 6.29 -5.21 4.41
N TYR A 164 5.38 -5.99 5.02
CA TYR A 164 5.63 -6.61 6.31
C TYR A 164 6.89 -7.49 6.32
N LYS A 165 7.07 -8.28 5.27
CA LYS A 165 8.22 -9.18 5.15
C LYS A 165 9.55 -8.42 5.15
N ASP A 166 9.62 -7.28 4.46
CA ASP A 166 10.82 -6.43 4.44
C ASP A 166 11.17 -5.94 5.85
N TYR A 167 10.16 -5.65 6.66
CA TYR A 167 10.33 -5.18 8.05
C TYR A 167 10.88 -6.24 9.00
N ILE A 168 10.56 -7.52 8.78
CA ILE A 168 11.01 -8.61 9.66
C ILE A 168 12.26 -9.34 9.13
N THR A 169 12.72 -9.03 7.91
CA THR A 169 13.90 -9.69 7.32
C THR A 169 15.07 -8.74 7.10
N ASP A 170 14.84 -7.44 6.94
CA ASP A 170 15.91 -6.45 6.73
C ASP A 170 15.97 -5.41 7.85
N PRO A 171 16.94 -5.50 8.78
CA PRO A 171 17.13 -4.52 9.85
C PRO A 171 17.36 -3.09 9.35
N LYS A 172 17.85 -2.92 8.11
CA LYS A 172 18.06 -1.59 7.51
C LYS A 172 16.73 -0.90 7.18
N VAL A 173 15.70 -1.67 6.85
CA VAL A 173 14.35 -1.14 6.61
C VAL A 173 13.81 -0.54 7.90
N LEU A 174 13.90 -1.26 9.02
CA LEU A 174 13.48 -0.78 10.34
C LEU A 174 14.22 0.50 10.74
N LYS A 175 15.53 0.49 10.75
CA LYS A 175 16.34 1.66 11.11
C LYS A 175 16.05 2.89 10.25
N LYS A 176 15.65 2.70 9.01
CA LYS A 176 15.39 3.78 8.06
C LYS A 176 14.02 4.42 8.21
N TYR A 177 13.02 3.66 8.65
CA TYR A 177 11.61 4.09 8.64
C TYR A 177 10.99 4.21 10.03
N ILE A 178 11.60 3.58 11.05
CA ILE A 178 11.05 3.49 12.40
C ILE A 178 11.98 4.17 13.42
N THR A 179 12.70 5.22 13.02
CA THR A 179 13.40 6.10 13.96
C THR A 179 12.48 6.82 14.94
N GLU A 180 11.21 6.85 14.63
CA GLU A 180 10.12 7.48 15.40
C GLU A 180 9.40 6.48 16.32
N ILE A 181 9.80 5.20 16.30
CA ILE A 181 9.26 4.16 17.18
C ILE A 181 10.43 3.48 17.87
N GLU A 182 10.33 3.22 19.16
CA GLU A 182 11.30 2.45 19.96
C GLU A 182 11.37 0.96 19.57
N ILE A 183 11.23 0.65 18.26
CA ILE A 183 11.31 -0.70 17.72
C ILE A 183 12.62 -0.80 16.92
N ASP A 184 13.62 -1.35 17.54
CA ASP A 184 15.01 -1.37 17.06
C ASP A 184 15.39 -2.66 16.31
N SER A 185 14.50 -3.68 16.31
CA SER A 185 14.83 -4.96 15.68
C SER A 185 13.63 -5.62 14.98
N PRO A 186 13.87 -6.46 13.95
CA PRO A 186 12.83 -7.26 13.27
C PRO A 186 11.98 -8.08 14.24
N GLU A 187 12.59 -8.67 15.28
CA GLU A 187 11.91 -9.50 16.28
C GLU A 187 10.96 -8.67 17.14
N ARG A 188 11.39 -7.48 17.56
CA ARG A 188 10.52 -6.53 18.28
C ARG A 188 9.37 -6.05 17.41
N TYR A 189 9.63 -5.74 16.13
CA TYR A 189 8.56 -5.37 15.20
C TYR A 189 7.57 -6.51 15.00
N LYS A 190 8.05 -7.73 14.81
CA LYS A 190 7.21 -8.92 14.70
C LYS A 190 6.32 -9.06 15.94
N ARG A 191 6.88 -8.98 17.14
CA ARG A 191 6.13 -9.03 18.41
C ARG A 191 5.07 -7.92 18.47
N PHE A 192 5.46 -6.68 18.17
CA PHE A 192 4.56 -5.53 18.14
C PHE A 192 3.35 -5.74 17.22
N VAL A 193 3.55 -6.35 16.05
CA VAL A 193 2.46 -6.65 15.11
C VAL A 193 1.57 -7.76 15.66
N TYR A 194 2.15 -8.85 16.15
CA TYR A 194 1.42 -10.01 16.65
C TYR A 194 0.60 -9.72 17.92
N ASP A 195 1.04 -8.81 18.78
CA ASP A 195 0.33 -8.41 20.01
C ASP A 195 -1.12 -7.93 19.77
N ARG A 196 -1.45 -7.53 18.55
CA ARG A 196 -2.79 -7.03 18.19
C ARG A 196 -3.51 -7.86 17.12
N LEU A 197 -2.92 -8.98 16.72
CA LEU A 197 -3.45 -9.80 15.63
C LEU A 197 -4.88 -10.28 15.91
N GLU A 198 -5.10 -10.92 17.06
CA GLU A 198 -6.42 -11.46 17.43
C GLU A 198 -7.45 -10.33 17.65
N TYR A 199 -7.05 -9.23 18.25
CA TYR A 199 -7.91 -8.06 18.43
C TYR A 199 -8.35 -7.45 17.10
N GLN A 200 -7.47 -7.35 16.13
CA GLN A 200 -7.80 -6.85 14.78
C GLN A 200 -8.75 -7.79 14.04
N LYS A 201 -8.55 -9.09 14.12
CA LYS A 201 -9.48 -10.10 13.59
C LYS A 201 -10.87 -9.94 14.21
N TYR A 202 -10.95 -9.79 15.53
CA TYR A 202 -12.19 -9.63 16.26
C TYR A 202 -12.93 -8.35 15.85
N LEU A 203 -12.25 -7.20 15.80
CA LEU A 203 -12.86 -5.93 15.38
C LEU A 203 -13.42 -6.02 13.94
N LYS A 204 -12.73 -6.71 13.05
CA LYS A 204 -13.19 -6.83 11.68
C LYS A 204 -14.40 -7.76 11.57
N LYS A 205 -14.45 -8.82 12.36
CA LYS A 205 -15.62 -9.69 12.48
C LYS A 205 -16.86 -8.93 12.95
N ILE A 206 -16.73 -8.09 13.98
CA ILE A 206 -17.82 -7.22 14.46
C ILE A 206 -18.29 -6.26 13.34
N ARG A 207 -17.36 -5.57 12.67
CA ARG A 207 -17.71 -4.64 11.58
C ARG A 207 -18.42 -5.31 10.42
N ARG A 208 -18.08 -6.56 10.13
CA ARG A 208 -18.77 -7.35 9.11
C ARG A 208 -20.21 -7.66 9.54
N PHE A 209 -20.42 -8.12 10.76
CA PHE A 209 -21.75 -8.37 11.33
C PHE A 209 -22.65 -7.12 11.26
N LEU A 210 -22.15 -5.96 11.74
CA LEU A 210 -22.90 -4.71 11.73
C LEU A 210 -23.25 -4.20 10.32
N ARG A 211 -22.48 -4.57 9.29
CA ARG A 211 -22.76 -4.22 7.90
C ARG A 211 -23.78 -5.17 7.25
N GLU A 212 -23.83 -6.40 7.67
CA GLU A 212 -24.80 -7.39 7.20
C GLU A 212 -26.19 -7.07 7.78
N ASP A 213 -26.29 -6.73 9.08
CA ASP A 213 -27.53 -6.29 9.74
C ASP A 213 -28.10 -4.97 9.18
N SER A 214 -27.27 -4.07 8.70
CA SER A 214 -27.73 -2.79 8.13
C SER A 214 -28.23 -2.90 6.67
N ARG A 215 -28.20 -4.10 6.08
CA ARG A 215 -28.68 -4.40 4.70
C ARG A 215 -29.91 -5.30 4.66
N SER A 216 -30.36 -5.79 5.80
CA SER A 216 -31.65 -6.49 6.01
C SER A 216 -32.74 -5.48 6.40
#